data_0d0c85f155a7ac0b892dc8e707803695
#
_entry.id   0d0c85f155a7ac0b892dc8e707803695
#
_cell.length_a   1.000
_cell.length_b   1.000
_cell.length_c   1.000
_cell.angle_alpha   90.00
_cell.angle_beta   90.00
_cell.angle_gamma   90.00
#
_symmetry.space_group_name_H-M   'P 1'
#
loop_
_entity.id
_entity.type
_entity.pdbx_description
1 polymer ?
#
loop_
_entity_poly.entity_id
_entity_poly.type
_entity_poly.pdbx_seq_one_letter_code
_entity_poly.pdbx_strand_id
1 'polypeptide(L)'
;MAQVPMINILEAALRHGYAVGAFNVHTHEAAAVIRIHEQLRAPAIIQLIQPSAGFMGGRADFMNATPEEMCCGISRFCRLVQPMMEQASVPVALNLDHGNDPETAKICVDNGFSAVMIDG
;
A
#
# COMPACT_ATOMS: atom_id res chain seq x y z
N MET A 1 11.35 -11.57 -2.82
CA MET A 1 12.06 -10.41 -2.20
C MET A 1 11.15 -9.80 -1.17
N ALA A 2 11.67 -9.32 -0.08
CA ALA A 2 10.87 -8.66 0.93
C ALA A 2 10.38 -7.28 0.48
N GLN A 3 9.35 -6.78 1.13
CA GLN A 3 8.92 -5.40 1.01
C GLN A 3 10.11 -4.45 1.25
N VAL A 4 10.19 -3.40 0.45
CA VAL A 4 11.25 -2.40 0.56
C VAL A 4 10.67 -1.02 0.91
N PRO A 5 11.46 -0.13 1.53
CA PRO A 5 11.08 1.27 1.67
C PRO A 5 10.82 1.91 0.31
N MET A 6 9.73 2.66 0.18
CA MET A 6 9.37 3.32 -1.09
C MET A 6 10.48 4.26 -1.58
N ILE A 7 11.19 4.91 -0.65
CA ILE A 7 12.29 5.81 -1.02
C ILE A 7 13.36 5.10 -1.86
N ASN A 8 13.67 3.83 -1.58
CA ASN A 8 14.65 3.08 -2.35
C ASN A 8 14.24 2.92 -3.82
N ILE A 9 12.94 2.68 -4.06
CA ILE A 9 12.38 2.59 -5.42
C ILE A 9 12.47 3.96 -6.11
N LEU A 10 12.09 5.03 -5.42
CA LEU A 10 12.06 6.37 -5.98
C LEU A 10 13.46 6.93 -6.27
N GLU A 11 14.44 6.66 -5.42
CA GLU A 11 15.84 7.07 -5.66
C GLU A 11 16.43 6.36 -6.87
N ALA A 12 16.15 5.07 -7.04
CA ALA A 12 16.58 4.33 -8.23
C ALA A 12 15.91 4.89 -9.50
N ALA A 13 14.63 5.19 -9.44
CA ALA A 13 13.89 5.78 -10.55
C ALA A 13 14.45 7.15 -10.94
N LEU A 14 14.72 8.01 -9.96
CA LEU A 14 15.32 9.32 -10.18
C LEU A 14 16.71 9.19 -10.81
N ARG A 15 17.55 8.31 -10.28
CA ARG A 15 18.92 8.10 -10.76
C ARG A 15 18.97 7.60 -12.20
N HIS A 16 18.03 6.77 -12.60
CA HIS A 16 18.00 6.13 -13.92
C HIS A 16 17.00 6.74 -14.89
N GLY A 17 16.26 7.79 -14.48
CA GLY A 17 15.39 8.56 -15.37
C GLY A 17 14.12 7.82 -15.81
N TYR A 18 13.48 7.07 -14.92
CA TYR A 18 12.19 6.42 -15.22
C TYR A 18 11.13 6.73 -14.15
N ALA A 19 9.88 6.53 -14.51
CA ALA A 19 8.75 6.63 -13.58
C ALA A 19 8.36 5.25 -13.04
N VAL A 20 7.80 5.23 -11.82
CA VAL A 20 7.28 4.02 -11.20
C VAL A 20 5.77 4.16 -11.04
N GLY A 21 5.03 3.17 -11.51
CA GLY A 21 3.59 3.10 -11.30
C GLY A 21 3.25 2.81 -9.85
N ALA A 22 2.21 3.48 -9.33
CA ALA A 22 1.64 3.23 -8.02
C ALA A 22 0.17 2.84 -8.22
N PHE A 23 -0.22 1.69 -7.69
CA PHE A 23 -1.49 1.05 -8.02
C PHE A 23 -2.35 0.86 -6.79
N ASN A 24 -3.50 1.51 -6.78
CA ASN A 24 -4.51 1.30 -5.75
C ASN A 24 -5.13 -0.09 -5.91
N VAL A 25 -5.09 -0.85 -4.85
CA VAL A 25 -5.69 -2.17 -4.79
C VAL A 25 -6.58 -2.29 -3.56
N HIS A 26 -7.55 -3.16 -3.62
CA HIS A 26 -8.43 -3.43 -2.47
C HIS A 26 -8.07 -4.76 -1.81
N THR A 27 -7.88 -5.81 -2.61
CA THR A 27 -7.61 -7.15 -2.10
C THR A 27 -6.69 -7.93 -3.06
N HIS A 28 -7.28 -8.87 -3.80
CA HIS A 28 -6.57 -9.84 -4.63
C HIS A 28 -5.93 -9.24 -5.90
N GLU A 29 -6.31 -8.04 -6.29
CA GLU A 29 -5.67 -7.34 -7.43
C GLU A 29 -4.17 -7.13 -7.19
N ALA A 30 -3.75 -7.07 -5.94
CA ALA A 30 -2.34 -6.97 -5.59
C ALA A 30 -1.50 -8.09 -6.22
N ALA A 31 -2.04 -9.31 -6.26
CA ALA A 31 -1.37 -10.45 -6.87
C ALA A 31 -1.12 -10.23 -8.37
N ALA A 32 -2.12 -9.68 -9.08
CA ALA A 32 -1.98 -9.38 -10.50
C ALA A 32 -0.96 -8.27 -10.75
N VAL A 33 -1.00 -7.20 -9.95
CA VAL A 33 -0.04 -6.09 -10.04
C VAL A 33 1.38 -6.62 -9.85
N ILE A 34 1.64 -7.37 -8.78
CA ILE A 34 2.96 -7.92 -8.48
C ILE A 34 3.43 -8.83 -9.63
N ARG A 35 2.57 -9.73 -10.10
CA ARG A 35 2.96 -10.67 -11.16
C ARG A 35 3.32 -9.97 -12.47
N ILE A 36 2.58 -8.93 -12.85
CA ILE A 36 2.91 -8.14 -14.03
C ILE A 36 4.28 -7.46 -13.87
N HIS A 37 4.55 -6.89 -12.70
CA HIS A 37 5.83 -6.25 -12.43
C HIS A 37 6.99 -7.26 -12.40
N GLU A 38 6.76 -8.48 -11.92
CA GLU A 38 7.74 -9.57 -12.01
C GLU A 38 8.07 -9.90 -13.47
N GLN A 39 7.06 -10.00 -14.33
CA GLN A 39 7.27 -10.25 -15.77
C GLN A 39 8.04 -9.11 -16.45
N LEU A 40 7.78 -7.87 -16.04
CA LEU A 40 8.48 -6.68 -16.54
C LEU A 40 9.84 -6.45 -15.88
N ARG A 41 10.17 -7.19 -14.82
CA ARG A 41 11.35 -6.97 -13.97
C ARG A 41 11.42 -5.53 -13.45
N ALA A 42 10.28 -4.99 -13.06
CA ALA A 42 10.12 -3.60 -12.61
C ALA A 42 9.65 -3.56 -11.15
N PRO A 43 10.08 -2.55 -10.38
CA PRO A 43 9.56 -2.36 -9.02
C PRO A 43 8.09 -1.95 -9.06
N ALA A 44 7.34 -2.28 -8.00
CA ALA A 44 5.94 -1.94 -7.86
C ALA A 44 5.68 -1.14 -6.58
N ILE A 45 4.74 -0.20 -6.64
CA ILE A 45 4.17 0.47 -5.48
C ILE A 45 2.70 0.06 -5.38
N ILE A 46 2.36 -0.62 -4.30
CA ILE A 46 0.99 -1.00 -3.96
C ILE A 46 0.43 0.08 -3.04
N GLN A 47 -0.77 0.53 -3.31
CA GLN A 47 -1.42 1.59 -2.54
C GLN A 47 -2.77 1.16 -2.00
N LEU A 48 -3.11 1.67 -0.82
CA LEU A 48 -4.43 1.61 -0.23
C LEU A 48 -4.92 3.04 0.00
N ILE A 49 -6.14 3.35 -0.43
CA ILE A 49 -6.79 4.62 -0.07
C ILE A 49 -7.52 4.46 1.27
N GLN A 50 -7.61 5.55 2.01
CA GLN A 50 -8.25 5.54 3.34
C GLN A 50 -9.70 5.03 3.33
N PRO A 51 -10.58 5.43 2.39
CA PRO A 51 -11.94 4.89 2.32
C PRO A 51 -12.01 3.37 2.17
N SER A 52 -11.11 2.78 1.40
CA SER A 52 -11.05 1.31 1.24
C SER A 52 -10.71 0.61 2.56
N ALA A 53 -9.84 1.21 3.37
CA ALA A 53 -9.53 0.68 4.69
C ALA A 53 -10.75 0.69 5.61
N GLY A 54 -11.54 1.77 5.59
CA GLY A 54 -12.80 1.85 6.34
C GLY A 54 -13.79 0.77 5.93
N PHE A 55 -13.95 0.53 4.64
CA PHE A 55 -14.82 -0.52 4.12
C PHE A 55 -14.33 -1.92 4.53
N MET A 56 -13.04 -2.18 4.43
CA MET A 56 -12.44 -3.45 4.87
C MET A 56 -12.55 -3.67 6.38
N GLY A 57 -12.69 -2.61 7.15
CA GLY A 57 -12.98 -2.65 8.59
C GLY A 57 -14.43 -3.07 8.92
N GLY A 58 -15.27 -3.17 7.89
CA GLY A 58 -16.67 -3.58 8.04
C GLY A 58 -17.67 -2.41 8.05
N ARG A 59 -17.20 -1.19 7.79
CA ARG A 59 -18.09 -0.01 7.75
C ARG A 59 -18.69 0.15 6.36
N ALA A 60 -20.00 -0.04 6.23
CA ALA A 60 -20.70 0.19 4.96
C ALA A 60 -20.65 1.66 4.55
N ASP A 61 -20.83 2.57 5.50
CA ASP A 61 -20.56 4.00 5.34
C ASP A 61 -19.08 4.29 5.60
N PHE A 62 -18.25 3.84 4.68
CA PHE A 62 -16.79 3.79 4.83
C PHE A 62 -16.12 5.17 4.98
N MET A 63 -16.77 6.24 4.56
CA MET A 63 -16.27 7.60 4.76
C MET A 63 -16.30 8.05 6.22
N ASN A 64 -17.13 7.41 7.03
CA ASN A 64 -17.30 7.71 8.46
C ASN A 64 -16.81 6.56 9.35
N ALA A 65 -15.82 5.79 8.90
CA ALA A 65 -15.24 4.71 9.69
C ALA A 65 -14.56 5.26 10.96
N THR A 66 -14.76 4.56 12.07
CA THR A 66 -14.07 4.87 13.33
C THR A 66 -12.59 4.49 13.25
N PRO A 67 -11.72 5.03 14.15
CA PRO A 67 -10.32 4.60 14.21
C PRO A 67 -10.14 3.08 14.39
N GLU A 68 -11.01 2.44 15.17
CA GLU A 68 -10.99 1.00 15.39
C GLU A 68 -11.34 0.23 14.11
N GLU A 69 -12.36 0.68 13.39
CA GLU A 69 -12.72 0.11 12.09
C GLU A 69 -11.62 0.32 11.06
N MET A 70 -11.00 1.49 11.05
CA MET A 70 -9.86 1.81 10.20
C MET A 70 -8.67 0.90 10.48
N CYS A 71 -8.33 0.74 11.77
CA CYS A 71 -7.25 -0.16 12.20
C CYS A 71 -7.53 -1.61 11.78
N CYS A 72 -8.77 -2.08 11.96
CA CYS A 72 -9.19 -3.41 11.54
C CYS A 72 -9.03 -3.60 10.04
N GLY A 73 -9.46 -2.63 9.25
CA GLY A 73 -9.38 -2.68 7.78
C GLY A 73 -7.94 -2.68 7.28
N ILE A 74 -7.09 -1.81 7.82
CA ILE A 74 -5.66 -1.75 7.48
C ILE A 74 -4.96 -3.07 7.84
N SER A 75 -5.24 -3.60 9.02
CA SER A 75 -4.67 -4.88 9.45
C SER A 75 -5.09 -6.05 8.54
N ARG A 76 -6.36 -6.09 8.13
CA ARG A 76 -6.85 -7.10 7.17
C ARG A 76 -6.16 -6.97 5.82
N PHE A 77 -6.03 -5.75 5.33
CA PHE A 77 -5.34 -5.48 4.07
C PHE A 77 -3.89 -5.96 4.13
N CYS A 78 -3.15 -5.59 5.18
CA CYS A 78 -1.76 -5.99 5.34
C CYS A 78 -1.59 -7.51 5.41
N ARG A 79 -2.45 -8.21 6.16
CA ARG A 79 -2.41 -9.68 6.22
C ARG A 79 -2.62 -10.35 4.87
N LEU A 80 -3.36 -9.70 3.97
CA LEU A 80 -3.61 -10.21 2.63
C LEU A 80 -2.44 -9.92 1.69
N VAL A 81 -1.93 -8.68 1.66
CA VAL A 81 -0.96 -8.26 0.64
C VAL A 81 0.49 -8.52 1.02
N GLN A 82 0.86 -8.42 2.30
CA GLN A 82 2.26 -8.57 2.72
C GLN A 82 2.86 -9.94 2.36
N PRO A 83 2.17 -11.08 2.54
CA PRO A 83 2.70 -12.36 2.09
C PRO A 83 2.98 -12.42 0.59
N MET A 84 2.14 -11.75 -0.22
CA MET A 84 2.36 -11.67 -1.67
C MET A 84 3.60 -10.82 -1.98
N MET A 85 3.77 -9.70 -1.26
CA MET A 85 4.93 -8.81 -1.43
C MET A 85 6.24 -9.51 -1.03
N GLU A 86 6.22 -10.27 0.06
CA GLU A 86 7.40 -11.02 0.54
C GLU A 86 7.86 -12.08 -0.44
N GLN A 87 6.93 -12.70 -1.17
CA GLN A 87 7.23 -13.72 -2.17
C GLN A 87 7.63 -13.13 -3.52
N ALA A 88 7.44 -11.83 -3.73
CA ALA A 88 7.75 -11.17 -4.99
C ALA A 88 9.25 -11.23 -5.31
N SER A 89 9.56 -11.43 -6.59
CA SER A 89 10.93 -11.42 -7.10
C SER A 89 11.45 -10.02 -7.47
N VAL A 90 10.60 -9.01 -7.34
CA VAL A 90 10.91 -7.60 -7.58
C VAL A 90 10.67 -6.77 -6.32
N PRO A 91 11.30 -5.60 -6.18
CA PRO A 91 11.03 -4.70 -5.06
C PRO A 91 9.58 -4.24 -5.07
N VAL A 92 8.91 -4.35 -3.93
CA VAL A 92 7.54 -3.87 -3.74
C VAL A 92 7.48 -2.98 -2.51
N ALA A 93 6.86 -1.82 -2.64
CA ALA A 93 6.61 -0.89 -1.54
C ALA A 93 5.11 -0.74 -1.29
N LEU A 94 4.74 -0.38 -0.06
CA LEU A 94 3.36 -0.20 0.36
C LEU A 94 3.15 1.24 0.80
N ASN A 95 2.16 1.91 0.21
CA ASN A 95 1.86 3.32 0.43
C ASN A 95 0.39 3.55 0.80
N LEU A 96 0.15 4.45 1.75
CA LEU A 96 -1.17 5.04 1.96
C LEU A 96 -1.37 6.17 0.97
N ASP A 97 -2.41 6.07 0.15
CA ASP A 97 -2.81 7.09 -0.82
C ASP A 97 -3.97 7.92 -0.24
N HIS A 98 -3.84 9.24 -0.25
CA HIS A 98 -4.83 10.17 0.28
C HIS A 98 -5.23 9.89 1.74
N GLY A 99 -4.25 9.93 2.65
CA GLY A 99 -4.51 9.90 4.08
C GLY A 99 -5.10 11.24 4.55
N ASN A 100 -6.24 11.19 5.23
CA ASN A 100 -6.99 12.39 5.61
C ASN A 100 -6.69 12.84 7.05
N ASP A 101 -6.04 12.01 7.84
CA ASP A 101 -5.75 12.31 9.23
C ASP A 101 -4.47 11.61 9.72
N PRO A 102 -3.80 12.20 10.74
CA PRO A 102 -2.55 11.66 11.28
C PRO A 102 -2.72 10.29 11.94
N GLU A 103 -3.90 10.00 12.50
CA GLU A 103 -4.16 8.74 13.19
C GLU A 103 -4.16 7.56 12.21
N THR A 104 -4.84 7.71 11.08
CA THR A 104 -4.82 6.71 10.00
C THR A 104 -3.41 6.51 9.45
N ALA A 105 -2.67 7.60 9.24
CA ALA A 105 -1.28 7.51 8.81
C ALA A 105 -0.42 6.71 9.79
N LYS A 106 -0.58 6.97 11.09
CA LYS A 106 0.13 6.21 12.14
C LYS A 106 -0.24 4.72 12.11
N ILE A 107 -1.53 4.41 12.00
CA ILE A 107 -2.00 3.02 11.91
C ILE A 107 -1.34 2.31 10.71
N CYS A 108 -1.25 2.96 9.57
CA CYS A 108 -0.58 2.41 8.39
C CYS A 108 0.89 2.12 8.66
N VAL A 109 1.63 3.06 9.23
CA VAL A 109 3.05 2.88 9.58
C VAL A 109 3.23 1.75 10.58
N ASP A 110 2.40 1.68 11.62
CA ASP A 110 2.45 0.61 12.63
C ASP A 110 2.15 -0.78 12.03
N ASN A 111 1.42 -0.83 10.89
CA ASN A 111 1.13 -2.06 10.16
C ASN A 111 2.09 -2.34 9.00
N GLY A 112 3.19 -1.61 8.89
CA GLY A 112 4.27 -1.89 7.96
C GLY A 112 4.21 -1.16 6.63
N PHE A 113 3.39 -0.11 6.48
CA PHE A 113 3.47 0.78 5.34
C PHE A 113 4.81 1.51 5.35
N SER A 114 5.46 1.58 4.19
CA SER A 114 6.76 2.25 4.06
C SER A 114 6.63 3.72 3.64
N ALA A 115 5.45 4.14 3.25
CA ALA A 115 5.15 5.51 2.88
C ALA A 115 3.69 5.84 3.16
N VAL A 116 3.43 7.12 3.41
CA VAL A 116 2.09 7.67 3.58
C VAL A 116 2.01 9.00 2.84
N MET A 117 0.92 9.22 2.11
CA MET A 117 0.60 10.50 1.51
C MET A 117 -0.53 11.14 2.30
N ILE A 118 -0.28 12.35 2.81
CA ILE A 118 -1.24 13.11 3.60
C ILE A 118 -1.79 14.25 2.75
N ASP A 119 -3.12 14.35 2.69
CA ASP A 119 -3.79 15.45 2.03
C ASP A 119 -3.70 16.71 2.90
N GLY A 120 -3.36 17.80 2.26
CA GLY A 120 -3.27 19.10 2.90
C GLY A 120 -4.54 19.94 2.77
#